data_e0da7a0e5dc73c257a40d8fcc948ebeb
#
_entry.id   e0da7a0e5dc73c257a40d8fcc948ebeb
#
_cell.length_a   1.000
_cell.length_b   1.000
_cell.length_c   1.000
_cell.angle_alpha   90.00
_cell.angle_beta   90.00
_cell.angle_gamma   90.00
#
_symmetry.space_group_name_H-M   'P 1'
#
loop_
_entity.id
_entity.type
_entity.pdbx_description
1 polymer ?
#
loop_
_entity_poly.entity_id
_entity_poly.type
_entity_poly.pdbx_seq_one_letter_code
_entity_poly.pdbx_strand_id
1 'polypeptide(L)'
;MNIDRLLQARADAGRPLRVGLYGAGFMARGIVNQIAHSVPGMRVSVICNRSVDKALEAYRQAGQHARVVDGATELKRQIAAGIPAVTDDPALVYECDALDCLIDATGAIEYGAHISLGAIAHGRHMVTMNAELDGTVGPLLKRKADAAGVIFSACDGDQPGVQMNLYRFVRSIGLTPLLCGNIKGLQDPYRTPATQAGFAAKWGQDPHMVTSFADGTKISFEQAIVANGTGMSILQRGMTGYEHRGHVDALTKRYDIEALRAVGGAVDYVVGALPSPGVFVLASHDDAKQQHYLNLYKLGEGPLYSFYTPYHLCHFEVP
;
A
#
# COMPACT_ATOMS: atom_id res chain seq x y z
N MET A 1 7.93 15.40 -7.04
CA MET A 1 7.75 15.11 -8.48
C MET A 1 6.31 15.46 -8.81
N ASN A 2 6.07 16.18 -9.89
CA ASN A 2 4.74 16.66 -10.28
C ASN A 2 4.03 15.57 -11.14
N ILE A 3 3.62 14.50 -10.50
CA ILE A 3 3.05 13.32 -11.18
C ILE A 3 1.78 13.68 -11.95
N ASP A 4 0.95 14.55 -11.37
CA ASP A 4 -0.31 15.02 -11.96
C ASP A 4 -0.07 15.66 -13.34
N ARG A 5 0.98 16.49 -13.48
CA ARG A 5 1.33 17.10 -14.77
C ARG A 5 1.80 16.08 -15.80
N LEU A 6 2.53 15.06 -15.35
CA LEU A 6 2.97 13.98 -16.25
C LEU A 6 1.80 13.14 -16.74
N LEU A 7 0.86 12.81 -15.86
CA LEU A 7 -0.35 12.09 -16.22
C LEU A 7 -1.23 12.94 -17.14
N GLN A 8 -1.42 14.23 -16.84
CA GLN A 8 -2.17 15.13 -17.72
C GLN A 8 -1.55 15.22 -19.12
N ALA A 9 -0.22 15.36 -19.21
CA ALA A 9 0.46 15.38 -20.50
C ALA A 9 0.27 14.07 -21.31
N ARG A 10 0.16 12.92 -20.63
CA ARG A 10 -0.17 11.65 -21.29
C ARG A 10 -1.63 11.62 -21.77
N ALA A 11 -2.56 12.19 -20.99
CA ALA A 11 -3.95 12.34 -21.40
C ALA A 11 -4.05 13.23 -22.66
N ASP A 12 -3.44 14.40 -22.64
CA ASP A 12 -3.43 15.36 -23.74
C ASP A 12 -2.83 14.79 -25.02
N ALA A 13 -1.82 13.92 -24.87
CA ALA A 13 -1.20 13.21 -25.98
C ALA A 13 -1.98 11.98 -26.46
N GLY A 14 -3.13 11.65 -25.85
CA GLY A 14 -3.91 10.45 -26.16
C GLY A 14 -3.19 9.13 -25.87
N ARG A 15 -2.20 9.13 -24.96
CA ARG A 15 -1.35 7.98 -24.61
C ARG A 15 -1.40 7.68 -23.10
N PRO A 16 -2.56 7.35 -22.55
CA PRO A 16 -2.68 7.03 -21.13
C PRO A 16 -1.83 5.80 -20.77
N LEU A 17 -1.42 5.72 -19.50
CA LEU A 17 -0.86 4.51 -18.92
C LEU A 17 -1.93 3.41 -18.94
N ARG A 18 -1.57 2.24 -19.43
CA ARG A 18 -2.46 1.08 -19.59
C ARG A 18 -2.17 0.08 -18.49
N VAL A 19 -3.14 -0.05 -17.59
CA VAL A 19 -3.03 -0.86 -16.38
C VAL A 19 -3.74 -2.19 -16.57
N GLY A 20 -3.05 -3.29 -16.21
CA GLY A 20 -3.66 -4.59 -15.94
C GLY A 20 -3.92 -4.74 -14.45
N LEU A 21 -5.13 -5.14 -14.06
CA LEU A 21 -5.52 -5.29 -12.66
C LEU A 21 -5.89 -6.73 -12.36
N TYR A 22 -5.30 -7.30 -11.34
CA TYR A 22 -5.68 -8.60 -10.79
C TYR A 22 -6.58 -8.44 -9.58
N GLY A 23 -7.77 -9.09 -9.66
CA GLY A 23 -8.81 -9.02 -8.64
C GLY A 23 -9.98 -8.13 -9.01
N ALA A 24 -11.14 -8.43 -8.44
CA ALA A 24 -12.38 -7.65 -8.58
C ALA A 24 -13.12 -7.51 -7.23
N GLY A 25 -12.36 -7.54 -6.13
CA GLY A 25 -12.85 -7.34 -4.78
C GLY A 25 -13.16 -5.88 -4.46
N PHE A 26 -13.40 -5.58 -3.19
CA PHE A 26 -13.73 -4.24 -2.70
C PHE A 26 -12.70 -3.19 -3.14
N MET A 27 -11.41 -3.46 -2.90
CA MET A 27 -10.34 -2.51 -3.23
C MET A 27 -10.15 -2.36 -4.74
N ALA A 28 -10.20 -3.46 -5.49
CA ALA A 28 -10.07 -3.43 -6.95
C ALA A 28 -11.17 -2.57 -7.59
N ARG A 29 -12.42 -2.69 -7.13
CA ARG A 29 -13.54 -1.82 -7.59
C ARG A 29 -13.27 -0.35 -7.30
N GLY A 30 -12.74 -0.05 -6.11
CA GLY A 30 -12.32 1.31 -5.75
C GLY A 30 -11.25 1.86 -6.69
N ILE A 31 -10.21 1.07 -7.01
CA ILE A 31 -9.13 1.45 -7.94
C ILE A 31 -9.69 1.72 -9.34
N VAL A 32 -10.54 0.82 -9.86
CA VAL A 32 -11.17 1.01 -11.18
C VAL A 32 -11.97 2.30 -11.23
N ASN A 33 -12.78 2.55 -10.21
CA ASN A 33 -13.58 3.77 -10.10
C ASN A 33 -12.72 5.03 -9.99
N GLN A 34 -11.66 5.00 -9.17
CA GLN A 34 -10.73 6.12 -8.99
C GLN A 34 -10.03 6.46 -10.30
N ILE A 35 -9.47 5.48 -10.99
CA ILE A 35 -8.79 5.68 -12.27
C ILE A 35 -9.75 6.22 -13.32
N ALA A 36 -10.96 5.67 -13.39
CA ALA A 36 -11.96 6.07 -14.39
C ALA A 36 -12.41 7.53 -14.27
N HIS A 37 -12.51 8.05 -13.03
CA HIS A 37 -13.14 9.36 -12.79
C HIS A 37 -12.17 10.46 -12.37
N SER A 38 -11.01 10.11 -11.83
CA SER A 38 -10.18 11.09 -11.13
C SER A 38 -8.70 11.09 -11.52
N VAL A 39 -8.26 10.17 -12.40
CA VAL A 39 -6.85 10.06 -12.78
C VAL A 39 -6.70 10.21 -14.30
N PRO A 40 -6.55 11.46 -14.80
CA PRO A 40 -6.29 11.68 -16.20
C PRO A 40 -4.98 11.00 -16.62
N GLY A 41 -4.93 10.48 -17.84
CA GLY A 41 -3.71 9.85 -18.37
C GLY A 41 -3.43 8.45 -17.85
N MET A 42 -4.38 7.81 -17.15
CA MET A 42 -4.33 6.41 -16.75
C MET A 42 -5.65 5.71 -17.08
N ARG A 43 -5.60 4.42 -17.40
CA ARG A 43 -6.81 3.59 -17.58
C ARG A 43 -6.57 2.16 -17.17
N VAL A 44 -7.54 1.52 -16.53
CA VAL A 44 -7.58 0.07 -16.36
C VAL A 44 -8.00 -0.54 -17.71
N SER A 45 -7.06 -1.20 -18.36
CA SER A 45 -7.26 -1.76 -19.71
C SER A 45 -7.77 -3.20 -19.68
N VAL A 46 -7.42 -3.94 -18.62
CA VAL A 46 -7.89 -5.30 -18.41
C VAL A 46 -8.00 -5.61 -16.93
N ILE A 47 -9.04 -6.32 -16.53
CA ILE A 47 -9.16 -6.96 -15.21
C ILE A 47 -9.09 -8.46 -15.41
N CYS A 48 -8.15 -9.11 -14.68
CA CYS A 48 -8.11 -10.54 -14.54
C CYS A 48 -8.73 -10.95 -13.21
N ASN A 49 -9.76 -11.79 -13.27
CA ASN A 49 -10.40 -12.32 -12.07
C ASN A 49 -11.06 -13.68 -12.33
N ARG A 50 -10.90 -14.62 -11.40
CA ARG A 50 -11.51 -15.95 -11.47
C ARG A 50 -13.02 -15.94 -11.76
N SER A 51 -13.75 -14.94 -11.24
CA SER A 51 -15.14 -14.70 -11.60
C SER A 51 -15.20 -13.53 -12.59
N VAL A 52 -15.41 -13.85 -13.86
CA VAL A 52 -15.56 -12.86 -14.94
C VAL A 52 -16.68 -11.86 -14.64
N ASP A 53 -17.81 -12.33 -14.09
CA ASP A 53 -18.95 -11.46 -13.76
C ASP A 53 -18.60 -10.38 -12.74
N LYS A 54 -17.76 -10.72 -11.72
CA LYS A 54 -17.30 -9.70 -10.75
C LYS A 54 -16.40 -8.65 -11.39
N ALA A 55 -15.61 -9.02 -12.37
CA ALA A 55 -14.75 -8.09 -13.11
C ALA A 55 -15.57 -7.18 -14.05
N LEU A 56 -16.57 -7.73 -14.74
CA LEU A 56 -17.52 -6.96 -15.52
C LEU A 56 -18.30 -5.96 -14.64
N GLU A 57 -18.71 -6.40 -13.46
CA GLU A 57 -19.40 -5.55 -12.48
C GLU A 57 -18.52 -4.42 -11.97
N ALA A 58 -17.20 -4.66 -11.77
CA ALA A 58 -16.26 -3.60 -11.38
C ALA A 58 -16.21 -2.45 -12.41
N TYR A 59 -16.15 -2.80 -13.69
CA TYR A 59 -16.23 -1.80 -14.76
C TYR A 59 -17.59 -1.12 -14.85
N ARG A 60 -18.68 -1.89 -14.70
CA ARG A 60 -20.04 -1.34 -14.73
C ARG A 60 -20.27 -0.30 -13.63
N GLN A 61 -19.78 -0.56 -12.41
CA GLN A 61 -19.83 0.38 -11.28
C GLN A 61 -19.07 1.68 -11.57
N ALA A 62 -18.01 1.60 -12.36
CA ALA A 62 -17.25 2.77 -12.83
C ALA A 62 -17.82 3.41 -14.12
N GLY A 63 -19.03 3.04 -14.53
CA GLY A 63 -19.66 3.59 -15.73
C GLY A 63 -19.06 3.12 -17.06
N GLN A 64 -18.30 2.02 -17.04
CA GLN A 64 -17.60 1.48 -18.20
C GLN A 64 -18.18 0.14 -18.66
N HIS A 65 -18.02 -0.16 -19.94
CA HIS A 65 -18.40 -1.44 -20.55
C HIS A 65 -17.17 -2.20 -21.00
N ALA A 66 -16.99 -3.40 -20.49
CA ALA A 66 -15.85 -4.25 -20.82
C ALA A 66 -16.28 -5.46 -21.69
N ARG A 67 -15.31 -6.02 -22.39
CA ARG A 67 -15.48 -7.25 -23.19
C ARG A 67 -14.70 -8.39 -22.56
N VAL A 68 -15.31 -9.58 -22.56
CA VAL A 68 -14.61 -10.79 -22.16
C VAL A 68 -13.68 -11.20 -23.31
N VAL A 69 -12.45 -11.56 -22.99
CA VAL A 69 -11.42 -11.99 -23.94
C VAL A 69 -10.74 -13.27 -23.44
N ASP A 70 -10.45 -14.18 -24.34
CA ASP A 70 -9.81 -15.46 -24.08
C ASP A 70 -8.50 -15.69 -24.86
N GLY A 71 -8.02 -14.65 -25.57
CA GLY A 71 -6.81 -14.73 -26.36
C GLY A 71 -6.02 -13.44 -26.49
N ALA A 72 -4.70 -13.57 -26.64
CA ALA A 72 -3.75 -12.47 -26.67
C ALA A 72 -4.02 -11.45 -27.81
N THR A 73 -4.38 -11.93 -28.99
CA THR A 73 -4.67 -11.05 -30.15
C THR A 73 -5.90 -10.20 -29.87
N GLU A 74 -6.95 -10.78 -29.30
CA GLU A 74 -8.17 -10.06 -28.95
C GLU A 74 -7.90 -9.05 -27.83
N LEU A 75 -7.16 -9.44 -26.79
CA LEU A 75 -6.77 -8.53 -25.71
C LEU A 75 -6.02 -7.29 -26.25
N LYS A 76 -5.01 -7.50 -27.08
CA LYS A 76 -4.25 -6.39 -27.70
C LYS A 76 -5.14 -5.50 -28.58
N ARG A 77 -6.07 -6.08 -29.30
CA ARG A 77 -7.04 -5.33 -30.11
C ARG A 77 -7.94 -4.45 -29.25
N GLN A 78 -8.47 -4.97 -28.12
CA GLN A 78 -9.31 -4.18 -27.20
C GLN A 78 -8.50 -3.06 -26.55
N ILE A 79 -7.29 -3.34 -26.08
CA ILE A 79 -6.39 -2.32 -25.49
C ILE A 79 -6.10 -1.19 -26.51
N ALA A 80 -5.79 -1.53 -27.75
CA ALA A 80 -5.52 -0.56 -28.81
C ALA A 80 -6.77 0.30 -29.13
N ALA A 81 -7.96 -0.30 -29.11
CA ALA A 81 -9.22 0.39 -29.32
C ALA A 81 -9.68 1.22 -28.09
N GLY A 82 -8.99 1.12 -26.96
CA GLY A 82 -9.40 1.80 -25.72
C GLY A 82 -10.59 1.19 -25.03
N ILE A 83 -10.95 -0.04 -25.37
CA ILE A 83 -12.08 -0.78 -24.81
C ILE A 83 -11.58 -1.64 -23.65
N PRO A 84 -12.16 -1.52 -22.43
CA PRO A 84 -11.82 -2.36 -21.31
C PRO A 84 -12.03 -3.84 -21.60
N ALA A 85 -11.15 -4.69 -21.11
CA ALA A 85 -11.23 -6.14 -21.26
C ALA A 85 -11.33 -6.85 -19.91
N VAL A 86 -11.87 -8.08 -19.93
CA VAL A 86 -11.94 -8.97 -18.78
C VAL A 86 -11.49 -10.36 -19.22
N THR A 87 -10.69 -11.02 -18.37
CA THR A 87 -10.27 -12.42 -18.57
C THR A 87 -10.17 -13.13 -17.22
N ASP A 88 -10.21 -14.44 -17.23
CA ASP A 88 -9.89 -15.31 -16.10
C ASP A 88 -8.49 -15.96 -16.22
N ASP A 89 -7.82 -15.76 -17.35
CA ASP A 89 -6.46 -16.24 -17.58
C ASP A 89 -5.42 -15.18 -17.15
N PRO A 90 -4.65 -15.40 -16.05
CA PRO A 90 -3.62 -14.47 -15.61
C PRO A 90 -2.46 -14.35 -16.60
N ALA A 91 -2.18 -15.39 -17.41
CA ALA A 91 -1.09 -15.36 -18.36
C ALA A 91 -1.33 -14.35 -19.47
N LEU A 92 -2.56 -14.22 -19.95
CA LEU A 92 -2.91 -13.20 -20.92
C LEU A 92 -2.57 -11.78 -20.49
N VAL A 93 -2.57 -11.51 -19.17
CA VAL A 93 -2.31 -10.18 -18.64
C VAL A 93 -0.80 -9.95 -18.45
N TYR A 94 -0.08 -10.85 -17.76
CA TYR A 94 1.36 -10.62 -17.53
C TYR A 94 2.22 -10.83 -18.78
N GLU A 95 1.75 -11.58 -19.79
CA GLU A 95 2.44 -11.71 -21.09
C GLU A 95 2.14 -10.54 -22.04
N CYS A 96 1.10 -9.73 -21.76
CA CYS A 96 0.67 -8.68 -22.66
C CYS A 96 1.65 -7.48 -22.67
N ASP A 97 2.40 -7.33 -23.77
CA ASP A 97 3.33 -6.22 -23.99
C ASP A 97 2.66 -4.86 -24.25
N ALA A 98 1.35 -4.86 -24.44
CA ALA A 98 0.56 -3.64 -24.59
C ALA A 98 0.18 -2.98 -23.26
N LEU A 99 0.51 -3.58 -22.12
CA LEU A 99 0.28 -3.02 -20.77
C LEU A 99 1.56 -2.35 -20.25
N ASP A 100 1.40 -1.23 -19.58
CA ASP A 100 2.51 -0.44 -19.04
C ASP A 100 2.85 -0.86 -17.59
N CYS A 101 1.86 -1.22 -16.77
CA CYS A 101 2.04 -1.76 -15.43
C CYS A 101 0.89 -2.68 -15.02
N LEU A 102 1.14 -3.48 -13.99
CA LEU A 102 0.17 -4.40 -13.42
C LEU A 102 -0.07 -4.06 -11.94
N ILE A 103 -1.30 -4.26 -11.47
CA ILE A 103 -1.68 -4.06 -10.06
C ILE A 103 -2.24 -5.37 -9.51
N ASP A 104 -1.70 -5.83 -8.36
CA ASP A 104 -2.28 -6.93 -7.59
C ASP A 104 -3.16 -6.39 -6.45
N ALA A 105 -4.46 -6.62 -6.53
CA ALA A 105 -5.45 -6.29 -5.51
C ALA A 105 -6.24 -7.54 -5.06
N THR A 106 -5.59 -8.71 -5.05
CA THR A 106 -6.26 -9.99 -4.78
C THR A 106 -6.31 -10.37 -3.30
N GLY A 107 -5.33 -9.97 -2.47
CA GLY A 107 -5.19 -10.40 -1.08
C GLY A 107 -4.86 -11.90 -0.91
N ALA A 108 -4.44 -12.59 -1.97
CA ALA A 108 -4.12 -14.02 -1.96
C ALA A 108 -2.60 -14.23 -2.16
N ILE A 109 -1.93 -14.84 -1.17
CA ILE A 109 -0.46 -14.95 -1.15
C ILE A 109 0.05 -15.79 -2.31
N GLU A 110 -0.40 -17.02 -2.45
CA GLU A 110 0.09 -17.95 -3.49
C GLU A 110 -0.21 -17.46 -4.90
N TYR A 111 -1.43 -16.99 -5.12
CA TYR A 111 -1.83 -16.45 -6.41
C TYR A 111 -1.09 -15.15 -6.73
N GLY A 112 -0.95 -14.25 -5.74
CA GLY A 112 -0.16 -13.03 -5.88
C GLY A 112 1.32 -13.32 -6.20
N ALA A 113 1.92 -14.35 -5.58
CA ALA A 113 3.27 -14.78 -5.92
C ALA A 113 3.36 -15.32 -7.35
N HIS A 114 2.40 -16.12 -7.80
CA HIS A 114 2.34 -16.64 -9.16
C HIS A 114 2.29 -15.52 -10.20
N ILE A 115 1.36 -14.58 -10.07
CA ILE A 115 1.22 -13.47 -11.03
C ILE A 115 2.42 -12.51 -10.98
N SER A 116 2.99 -12.27 -9.79
CA SER A 116 4.19 -11.44 -9.66
C SER A 116 5.41 -12.06 -10.33
N LEU A 117 5.61 -13.36 -10.17
CA LEU A 117 6.69 -14.09 -10.86
C LEU A 117 6.48 -14.10 -12.38
N GLY A 118 5.25 -14.29 -12.84
CA GLY A 118 4.90 -14.17 -14.26
C GLY A 118 5.19 -12.77 -14.80
N ALA A 119 4.77 -11.72 -14.10
CA ALA A 119 5.05 -10.33 -14.45
C ALA A 119 6.55 -10.04 -14.57
N ILE A 120 7.32 -10.45 -13.55
CA ILE A 120 8.79 -10.26 -13.53
C ILE A 120 9.46 -10.99 -14.71
N ALA A 121 9.05 -12.24 -14.98
CA ALA A 121 9.61 -13.05 -16.08
C ALA A 121 9.36 -12.42 -17.46
N HIS A 122 8.26 -11.68 -17.61
CA HIS A 122 7.88 -11.01 -18.87
C HIS A 122 8.23 -9.51 -18.89
N GLY A 123 9.04 -9.04 -17.94
CA GLY A 123 9.50 -7.64 -17.91
C GLY A 123 8.39 -6.62 -17.60
N ARG A 124 7.36 -7.02 -16.82
CA ARG A 124 6.25 -6.13 -16.43
C ARG A 124 6.50 -5.53 -15.06
N HIS A 125 6.24 -4.22 -14.93
CA HIS A 125 6.20 -3.54 -13.65
C HIS A 125 4.97 -3.97 -12.86
N MET A 126 5.13 -4.18 -11.55
CA MET A 126 4.07 -4.61 -10.65
C MET A 126 3.97 -3.69 -9.45
N VAL A 127 2.75 -3.20 -9.18
CA VAL A 127 2.38 -2.54 -7.93
C VAL A 127 1.49 -3.49 -7.14
N THR A 128 1.80 -3.74 -5.88
CA THR A 128 1.00 -4.66 -5.06
C THR A 128 0.25 -3.93 -3.97
N MET A 129 -1.06 -4.15 -3.92
CA MET A 129 -1.92 -3.82 -2.78
C MET A 129 -2.14 -5.05 -1.87
N ASN A 130 -1.52 -6.17 -2.22
CA ASN A 130 -1.57 -7.43 -1.48
C ASN A 130 -0.48 -7.41 -0.40
N ALA A 131 -0.77 -6.76 0.71
CA ALA A 131 0.17 -6.64 1.82
C ALA A 131 0.48 -8.01 2.46
N GLU A 132 -0.43 -8.97 2.38
CA GLU A 132 -0.24 -10.35 2.80
C GLU A 132 0.90 -11.02 2.01
N LEU A 133 0.91 -10.81 0.69
CA LEU A 133 1.98 -11.28 -0.19
C LEU A 133 3.31 -10.59 0.15
N ASP A 134 3.30 -9.26 0.24
CA ASP A 134 4.51 -8.46 0.44
C ASP A 134 5.14 -8.76 1.80
N GLY A 135 4.35 -8.84 2.87
CA GLY A 135 4.81 -9.24 4.20
C GLY A 135 5.34 -10.68 4.29
N THR A 136 4.96 -11.56 3.36
CA THR A 136 5.36 -12.97 3.38
C THR A 136 6.56 -13.25 2.48
N VAL A 137 6.52 -12.83 1.21
CA VAL A 137 7.55 -13.14 0.21
C VAL A 137 8.03 -11.91 -0.57
N GLY A 138 7.57 -10.71 -0.22
CA GLY A 138 7.92 -9.45 -0.88
C GLY A 138 9.42 -9.25 -1.07
N PRO A 139 10.28 -9.45 -0.06
CA PRO A 139 11.73 -9.30 -0.23
C PRO A 139 12.32 -10.21 -1.32
N LEU A 140 11.80 -11.43 -1.48
CA LEU A 140 12.22 -12.33 -2.55
C LEU A 140 11.76 -11.83 -3.92
N LEU A 141 10.50 -11.39 -4.03
CA LEU A 141 9.94 -10.84 -5.26
C LEU A 141 10.69 -9.57 -5.67
N LYS A 142 10.97 -8.68 -4.72
CA LYS A 142 11.76 -7.45 -4.95
C LYS A 142 13.15 -7.78 -5.51
N ARG A 143 13.87 -8.72 -4.93
CA ARG A 143 15.18 -9.14 -5.44
C ARG A 143 15.11 -9.69 -6.87
N LYS A 144 14.08 -10.48 -7.18
CA LYS A 144 13.87 -11.00 -8.54
C LYS A 144 13.53 -9.88 -9.52
N ALA A 145 12.68 -8.94 -9.13
CA ALA A 145 12.32 -7.78 -9.94
C ALA A 145 13.54 -6.90 -10.24
N ASP A 146 14.36 -6.60 -9.22
CA ASP A 146 15.59 -5.82 -9.40
C ASP A 146 16.56 -6.51 -10.36
N ALA A 147 16.73 -7.82 -10.23
CA ALA A 147 17.57 -8.61 -11.15
C ALA A 147 17.03 -8.61 -12.59
N ALA A 148 15.72 -8.50 -12.77
CA ALA A 148 15.07 -8.40 -14.07
C ALA A 148 14.95 -6.96 -14.60
N GLY A 149 15.35 -5.95 -13.82
CA GLY A 149 15.25 -4.54 -14.20
C GLY A 149 13.81 -4.00 -14.23
N VAL A 150 12.90 -4.60 -13.48
CA VAL A 150 11.50 -4.17 -13.37
C VAL A 150 11.18 -3.65 -11.98
N ILE A 151 10.15 -2.82 -11.88
CA ILE A 151 9.66 -2.31 -10.61
C ILE A 151 8.72 -3.34 -9.97
N PHE A 152 8.98 -3.68 -8.71
CA PHE A 152 8.03 -4.31 -7.80
C PHE A 152 7.92 -3.41 -6.56
N SER A 153 6.74 -2.89 -6.27
CA SER A 153 6.51 -1.93 -5.21
C SER A 153 5.19 -2.18 -4.51
N ALA A 154 5.17 -1.98 -3.18
CA ALA A 154 3.90 -1.76 -2.49
C ALA A 154 3.22 -0.51 -3.05
N CYS A 155 1.90 -0.46 -2.98
CA CYS A 155 1.14 0.72 -3.38
C CYS A 155 1.20 1.83 -2.32
N ASP A 156 1.00 3.06 -2.73
CA ASP A 156 0.62 4.14 -1.83
C ASP A 156 -0.81 3.94 -1.30
N GLY A 157 -1.16 4.64 -0.22
CA GLY A 157 -2.50 4.61 0.36
C GLY A 157 -2.77 3.47 1.34
N ASP A 158 -2.02 2.37 1.32
CA ASP A 158 -1.99 1.42 2.44
C ASP A 158 -0.94 1.85 3.47
N GLN A 159 -1.10 1.40 4.70
CA GLN A 159 -0.28 1.88 5.81
C GLN A 159 1.23 1.75 5.60
N PRO A 160 1.77 0.67 5.04
CA PRO A 160 3.21 0.58 4.74
C PRO A 160 3.68 1.65 3.75
N GLY A 161 2.95 1.89 2.68
CA GLY A 161 3.28 2.92 1.68
C GLY A 161 3.29 4.32 2.28
N VAL A 162 2.26 4.67 3.05
CA VAL A 162 2.16 5.96 3.74
C VAL A 162 3.27 6.14 4.78
N GLN A 163 3.61 5.08 5.54
CA GLN A 163 4.76 5.12 6.46
C GLN A 163 6.08 5.35 5.71
N MET A 164 6.30 4.68 4.58
CA MET A 164 7.52 4.84 3.78
C MET A 164 7.63 6.24 3.18
N ASN A 165 6.51 6.86 2.77
CA ASN A 165 6.51 8.24 2.31
C ASN A 165 6.89 9.20 3.43
N LEU A 166 6.31 9.02 4.62
CA LEU A 166 6.65 9.81 5.79
C LEU A 166 8.11 9.61 6.22
N TYR A 167 8.59 8.36 6.22
CA TYR A 167 9.99 8.01 6.49
C TYR A 167 10.95 8.74 5.53
N ARG A 168 10.66 8.71 4.22
CA ARG A 168 11.48 9.41 3.21
C ARG A 168 11.45 10.90 3.39
N PHE A 169 10.28 11.48 3.70
CA PHE A 169 10.15 12.90 4.01
C PHE A 169 11.05 13.28 5.19
N VAL A 170 10.95 12.57 6.32
CA VAL A 170 11.73 12.83 7.53
C VAL A 170 13.24 12.74 7.25
N ARG A 171 13.67 11.73 6.47
CA ARG A 171 15.07 11.64 6.04
C ARG A 171 15.49 12.79 5.12
N SER A 172 14.63 13.22 4.22
CA SER A 172 14.94 14.27 3.24
C SER A 172 15.18 15.62 3.87
N ILE A 173 14.63 15.86 5.06
CA ILE A 173 14.86 17.08 5.86
C ILE A 173 15.99 16.91 6.89
N GLY A 174 16.77 15.84 6.81
CA GLY A 174 18.01 15.65 7.56
C GLY A 174 17.88 14.98 8.92
N LEU A 175 16.68 14.50 9.32
CA LEU A 175 16.55 13.73 10.55
C LEU A 175 16.82 12.25 10.33
N THR A 176 17.21 11.58 11.42
CA THR A 176 17.37 10.12 11.46
C THR A 176 16.10 9.49 12.02
N PRO A 177 15.26 8.81 11.20
CA PRO A 177 14.12 8.05 11.70
C PRO A 177 14.60 6.91 12.59
N LEU A 178 14.04 6.79 13.78
CA LEU A 178 14.34 5.78 14.77
C LEU A 178 13.16 4.85 15.07
N LEU A 179 11.94 5.28 14.72
CA LEU A 179 10.76 4.43 14.87
C LEU A 179 9.75 4.77 13.78
N CYS A 180 9.21 3.73 13.13
CA CYS A 180 8.08 3.83 12.24
C CYS A 180 6.89 3.11 12.88
N GLY A 181 5.75 3.78 12.99
CA GLY A 181 4.62 3.25 13.72
C GLY A 181 3.28 3.47 13.06
N ASN A 182 2.34 2.63 13.46
CA ASN A 182 0.96 2.62 13.00
C ASN A 182 0.04 3.05 14.16
N ILE A 183 -0.96 3.89 13.88
CA ILE A 183 -1.94 4.36 14.86
C ILE A 183 -3.22 3.54 14.68
N LYS A 184 -3.51 2.66 15.64
CA LYS A 184 -4.68 1.76 15.63
C LYS A 184 -5.79 2.29 16.53
N GLY A 185 -7.03 2.16 16.08
CA GLY A 185 -8.19 2.44 16.91
C GLY A 185 -8.56 1.27 17.84
N LEU A 186 -8.25 0.05 17.40
CA LEU A 186 -8.57 -1.19 18.12
C LEU A 186 -7.53 -2.26 17.84
N GLN A 187 -7.13 -2.98 18.89
CA GLN A 187 -6.35 -4.21 18.81
C GLN A 187 -6.94 -5.20 19.84
N ASP A 188 -7.45 -6.32 19.36
CA ASP A 188 -8.07 -7.35 20.20
C ASP A 188 -7.87 -8.74 19.56
N PRO A 189 -6.91 -9.55 20.05
CA PRO A 189 -6.55 -10.84 19.47
C PRO A 189 -7.67 -11.89 19.50
N TYR A 190 -8.76 -11.62 20.21
CA TYR A 190 -9.90 -12.51 20.30
C TYR A 190 -11.02 -12.21 19.28
N ARG A 191 -10.80 -11.27 18.39
CA ARG A 191 -11.74 -11.02 17.29
C ARG A 191 -11.77 -12.19 16.32
N THR A 192 -12.98 -12.47 15.83
CA THR A 192 -13.25 -13.55 14.86
C THR A 192 -14.14 -13.04 13.73
N PRO A 193 -14.25 -13.76 12.61
CA PRO A 193 -15.18 -13.38 11.54
C PRO A 193 -16.63 -13.20 12.03
N ALA A 194 -17.06 -14.01 12.99
CA ALA A 194 -18.39 -13.88 13.58
C ALA A 194 -18.55 -12.56 14.35
N THR A 195 -17.56 -12.14 15.16
CA THR A 195 -17.62 -10.88 15.90
C THR A 195 -17.50 -9.65 15.00
N GLN A 196 -16.95 -9.80 13.80
CA GLN A 196 -16.75 -8.73 12.82
C GLN A 196 -17.80 -8.71 11.71
N ALA A 197 -18.72 -9.68 11.67
CA ALA A 197 -19.71 -9.82 10.60
C ALA A 197 -20.57 -8.56 10.38
N GLY A 198 -21.03 -7.92 11.47
CA GLY A 198 -21.85 -6.72 11.41
C GLY A 198 -21.10 -5.52 10.81
N PHE A 199 -19.84 -5.33 11.17
CA PHE A 199 -19.00 -4.29 10.59
C PHE A 199 -18.71 -4.58 9.11
N ALA A 200 -18.36 -5.82 8.78
CA ALA A 200 -18.11 -6.23 7.40
C ALA A 200 -19.32 -6.01 6.50
N ALA A 201 -20.51 -6.40 6.95
CA ALA A 201 -21.77 -6.21 6.22
C ALA A 201 -22.06 -4.72 5.95
N LYS A 202 -21.85 -3.85 6.95
CA LYS A 202 -22.07 -2.40 6.82
C LYS A 202 -21.25 -1.78 5.68
N TRP A 203 -20.04 -2.28 5.45
CA TRP A 203 -19.10 -1.72 4.49
C TRP A 203 -18.91 -2.58 3.22
N GLY A 204 -19.67 -3.68 3.11
CA GLY A 204 -19.55 -4.58 1.96
C GLY A 204 -18.19 -5.29 1.86
N GLN A 205 -17.58 -5.58 3.00
CA GLN A 205 -16.26 -6.23 3.10
C GLN A 205 -16.39 -7.69 3.53
N ASP A 206 -15.31 -8.45 3.35
CA ASP A 206 -15.21 -9.83 3.82
C ASP A 206 -14.94 -9.87 5.33
N PRO A 207 -15.70 -10.66 6.13
CA PRO A 207 -15.50 -10.74 7.56
C PRO A 207 -14.11 -11.24 7.99
N HIS A 208 -13.47 -12.14 7.23
CA HIS A 208 -12.11 -12.61 7.51
C HIS A 208 -11.09 -11.48 7.35
N MET A 209 -11.22 -10.70 6.27
CA MET A 209 -10.37 -9.53 6.05
C MET A 209 -10.55 -8.50 7.17
N VAL A 210 -11.78 -8.19 7.55
CA VAL A 210 -12.07 -7.24 8.64
C VAL A 210 -11.56 -7.73 9.99
N THR A 211 -11.54 -9.02 10.23
CA THR A 211 -10.97 -9.61 11.45
C THR A 211 -9.47 -9.29 11.54
N SER A 212 -8.74 -9.41 10.43
CA SER A 212 -7.31 -9.12 10.38
C SER A 212 -6.96 -7.67 10.74
N PHE A 213 -7.90 -6.73 10.59
CA PHE A 213 -7.70 -5.32 10.98
C PHE A 213 -7.63 -5.12 12.50
N ALA A 214 -8.19 -6.05 13.27
CA ALA A 214 -8.35 -5.90 14.71
C ALA A 214 -7.56 -6.95 15.53
N ASP A 215 -7.30 -8.15 14.99
CA ASP A 215 -6.75 -9.28 15.73
C ASP A 215 -5.21 -9.30 15.85
N GLY A 216 -4.53 -8.36 15.22
CA GLY A 216 -3.07 -8.27 15.19
C GLY A 216 -2.41 -8.85 13.94
N THR A 217 -3.16 -9.55 13.09
CA THR A 217 -2.62 -10.15 11.87
C THR A 217 -2.13 -9.06 10.91
N LYS A 218 -3.00 -8.11 10.54
CA LYS A 218 -2.68 -7.08 9.56
C LYS A 218 -1.55 -6.17 10.04
N ILE A 219 -1.57 -5.71 11.29
CA ILE A 219 -0.51 -4.85 11.82
C ILE A 219 0.86 -5.55 11.81
N SER A 220 0.90 -6.88 12.02
CA SER A 220 2.14 -7.64 12.03
C SER A 220 2.83 -7.68 10.66
N PHE A 221 2.09 -7.99 9.60
CA PHE A 221 2.71 -8.02 8.27
C PHE A 221 2.91 -6.61 7.68
N GLU A 222 2.06 -5.64 7.98
CA GLU A 222 2.28 -4.24 7.58
C GLU A 222 3.60 -3.70 8.16
N GLN A 223 3.85 -3.94 9.45
CA GLN A 223 5.11 -3.51 10.07
C GLN A 223 6.31 -4.35 9.60
N ALA A 224 6.13 -5.62 9.24
CA ALA A 224 7.18 -6.40 8.61
C ALA A 224 7.60 -5.82 7.25
N ILE A 225 6.65 -5.33 6.45
CA ILE A 225 6.94 -4.65 5.18
C ILE A 225 7.79 -3.39 5.42
N VAL A 226 7.40 -2.55 6.39
CA VAL A 226 8.15 -1.35 6.75
C VAL A 226 9.55 -1.70 7.28
N ALA A 227 9.66 -2.72 8.14
CA ALA A 227 10.95 -3.21 8.63
C ALA A 227 11.86 -3.67 7.48
N ASN A 228 11.33 -4.44 6.54
CA ASN A 228 12.06 -4.88 5.35
C ASN A 228 12.50 -3.70 4.46
N GLY A 229 11.65 -2.68 4.31
CA GLY A 229 11.92 -1.50 3.50
C GLY A 229 12.91 -0.50 4.13
N THR A 230 13.04 -0.49 5.46
CA THR A 230 13.87 0.46 6.21
C THR A 230 15.14 -0.15 6.80
N GLY A 231 15.18 -1.47 6.96
CA GLY A 231 16.21 -2.17 7.74
C GLY A 231 15.99 -2.09 9.26
N MET A 232 14.87 -1.54 9.71
CA MET A 232 14.50 -1.47 11.13
C MET A 232 14.17 -2.85 11.69
N SER A 233 14.22 -2.98 13.02
CA SER A 233 13.92 -4.21 13.75
C SER A 233 12.65 -4.03 14.61
N ILE A 234 12.48 -4.88 15.61
CA ILE A 234 11.48 -4.78 16.67
C ILE A 234 12.18 -4.74 18.03
N LEU A 235 11.64 -3.98 18.98
CA LEU A 235 12.20 -3.93 20.34
C LEU A 235 11.92 -5.22 21.12
N GLN A 236 10.81 -5.88 20.84
CA GLN A 236 10.43 -7.16 21.42
C GLN A 236 9.52 -7.94 20.47
N ARG A 237 9.38 -9.24 20.67
CA ARG A 237 8.46 -10.08 19.88
C ARG A 237 7.04 -9.56 19.97
N GLY A 238 6.40 -9.36 18.81
CA GLY A 238 5.05 -8.84 18.69
C GLY A 238 4.97 -7.32 18.75
N MET A 239 6.12 -6.62 18.79
CA MET A 239 6.23 -5.18 18.99
C MET A 239 5.81 -4.75 20.41
N THR A 240 5.94 -3.47 20.76
CA THR A 240 5.56 -2.98 22.10
C THR A 240 4.06 -2.76 22.21
N GLY A 241 3.48 -2.10 21.19
CA GLY A 241 2.04 -1.92 21.09
C GLY A 241 1.43 -1.09 22.21
N TYR A 242 2.02 0.09 22.49
CA TYR A 242 1.53 0.94 23.59
C TYR A 242 0.05 1.28 23.47
N GLU A 243 -0.67 1.18 24.57
CA GLU A 243 -1.95 1.87 24.74
C GLU A 243 -1.69 3.32 25.12
N HIS A 244 -2.29 4.26 24.37
CA HIS A 244 -2.16 5.69 24.62
C HIS A 244 -3.44 6.42 24.21
N ARG A 245 -3.98 7.21 25.16
CA ARG A 245 -5.13 8.08 24.90
C ARG A 245 -4.67 9.53 24.89
N GLY A 246 -4.41 10.04 23.71
CA GLY A 246 -3.92 11.41 23.51
C GLY A 246 -3.24 11.56 22.17
N HIS A 247 -2.61 12.69 21.96
CA HIS A 247 -1.92 12.96 20.69
C HIS A 247 -0.66 12.10 20.56
N VAL A 248 -0.39 11.61 19.34
CA VAL A 248 0.76 10.75 19.01
C VAL A 248 2.10 11.38 19.36
N ASP A 249 2.22 12.71 19.39
CA ASP A 249 3.44 13.43 19.78
C ASP A 249 3.91 13.06 21.19
N ALA A 250 3.01 12.70 22.08
CA ALA A 250 3.39 12.29 23.44
C ALA A 250 4.20 10.99 23.49
N LEU A 251 4.20 10.21 22.41
CA LEU A 251 5.02 9.00 22.29
C LEU A 251 6.52 9.30 22.27
N THR A 252 6.94 10.51 21.93
CA THR A 252 8.35 10.96 22.04
C THR A 252 8.93 10.80 23.45
N LYS A 253 8.06 10.78 24.47
CA LYS A 253 8.43 10.58 25.89
C LYS A 253 8.28 9.14 26.38
N ARG A 254 7.79 8.24 25.53
CA ARG A 254 7.53 6.84 25.86
C ARG A 254 8.63 5.90 25.42
N TYR A 255 9.30 6.24 24.32
CA TYR A 255 10.36 5.40 23.77
C TYR A 255 11.73 5.88 24.28
N ASP A 256 12.56 4.92 24.64
CA ASP A 256 13.97 5.16 24.96
C ASP A 256 14.77 5.30 23.66
N ILE A 257 15.34 6.47 23.44
CA ILE A 257 16.11 6.76 22.22
C ILE A 257 17.35 5.86 22.09
N GLU A 258 18.01 5.52 23.21
CA GLU A 258 19.21 4.67 23.18
C GLU A 258 18.84 3.21 22.83
N ALA A 259 17.71 2.73 23.33
CA ALA A 259 17.20 1.43 22.93
C ALA A 259 16.86 1.37 21.44
N LEU A 260 16.25 2.44 20.89
CA LEU A 260 15.96 2.55 19.46
C LEU A 260 17.25 2.60 18.62
N ARG A 261 18.25 3.37 19.06
CA ARG A 261 19.55 3.46 18.38
C ARG A 261 20.29 2.12 18.38
N ALA A 262 20.25 1.40 19.50
CA ALA A 262 20.95 0.13 19.68
C ALA A 262 20.49 -0.95 18.68
N VAL A 263 19.22 -0.90 18.25
CA VAL A 263 18.67 -1.85 17.26
C VAL A 263 18.65 -1.29 15.83
N GLY A 264 19.21 -0.09 15.62
CA GLY A 264 19.20 0.57 14.30
C GLY A 264 17.85 1.11 13.86
N GLY A 265 16.96 1.41 14.81
CA GLY A 265 15.58 1.80 14.61
C GLY A 265 14.61 0.62 14.72
N ALA A 266 13.36 0.94 15.05
CA ALA A 266 12.32 -0.07 15.28
C ALA A 266 11.01 0.25 14.55
N VAL A 267 10.21 -0.79 14.30
CA VAL A 267 8.81 -0.68 13.91
C VAL A 267 7.92 -1.01 15.09
N ASP A 268 6.77 -0.32 15.21
CA ASP A 268 5.84 -0.53 16.32
C ASP A 268 4.42 -0.07 15.94
N TYR A 269 3.49 -0.12 16.86
CA TYR A 269 2.16 0.45 16.75
C TYR A 269 1.70 1.04 18.10
N VAL A 270 0.68 1.90 18.04
CA VAL A 270 0.01 2.45 19.22
C VAL A 270 -1.50 2.26 19.08
N VAL A 271 -2.17 1.95 20.19
CA VAL A 271 -3.64 1.79 20.23
C VAL A 271 -4.27 2.97 20.94
N GLY A 272 -5.24 3.62 20.30
CA GLY A 272 -6.05 4.68 20.89
C GLY A 272 -5.47 6.08 20.79
N ALA A 273 -4.28 6.26 20.22
CA ALA A 273 -3.70 7.58 19.99
C ALA A 273 -4.45 8.36 18.90
N LEU A 274 -4.31 9.67 18.92
CA LEU A 274 -4.87 10.58 17.92
C LEU A 274 -3.74 11.27 17.14
N PRO A 275 -4.00 11.56 15.84
CA PRO A 275 -5.16 11.20 15.04
C PRO A 275 -5.18 9.71 14.64
N SER A 276 -6.36 9.10 14.52
CA SER A 276 -6.54 7.70 14.15
C SER A 276 -7.65 7.59 13.08
N PRO A 277 -7.49 6.70 12.08
CA PRO A 277 -6.29 5.91 11.79
C PRO A 277 -5.16 6.76 11.21
N GLY A 278 -3.94 6.27 11.27
CA GLY A 278 -2.79 6.97 10.70
C GLY A 278 -1.47 6.26 10.94
N VAL A 279 -0.40 6.94 10.56
CA VAL A 279 0.98 6.46 10.75
C VAL A 279 1.83 7.55 11.38
N PHE A 280 2.93 7.16 12.03
CA PHE A 280 3.87 8.11 12.62
C PHE A 280 5.31 7.65 12.46
N VAL A 281 6.23 8.61 12.52
CA VAL A 281 7.67 8.37 12.57
C VAL A 281 8.23 9.19 13.72
N LEU A 282 8.99 8.54 14.61
CA LEU A 282 9.81 9.25 15.58
C LEU A 282 11.25 9.31 15.05
N ALA A 283 11.83 10.50 15.10
CA ALA A 283 13.16 10.75 14.55
C ALA A 283 13.97 11.66 15.47
N SER A 284 15.30 11.62 15.30
CA SER A 284 16.24 12.47 16.04
C SER A 284 17.11 13.29 15.10
N HIS A 285 17.72 14.33 15.64
CA HIS A 285 18.80 15.07 15.01
C HIS A 285 19.89 15.33 16.05
N ASP A 286 21.17 15.13 15.66
CA ASP A 286 22.30 15.24 16.61
C ASP A 286 22.86 16.66 16.71
N ASP A 287 22.59 17.54 15.72
CA ASP A 287 23.08 18.92 15.74
C ASP A 287 22.17 19.82 16.60
N ALA A 288 22.77 20.48 17.60
CA ALA A 288 22.06 21.32 18.57
C ALA A 288 21.36 22.53 17.92
N LYS A 289 21.91 23.13 16.83
CA LYS A 289 21.28 24.21 16.13
C LYS A 289 20.03 23.76 15.38
N GLN A 290 20.09 22.59 14.77
CA GLN A 290 18.90 22.02 14.12
C GLN A 290 17.82 21.68 15.16
N GLN A 291 18.19 21.14 16.31
CA GLN A 291 17.25 20.91 17.42
C GLN A 291 16.59 22.23 17.87
N HIS A 292 17.36 23.34 17.95
CA HIS A 292 16.81 24.65 18.25
C HIS A 292 15.78 25.10 17.22
N TYR A 293 16.04 24.91 15.92
CA TYR A 293 15.07 25.24 14.86
C TYR A 293 13.83 24.34 14.90
N LEU A 294 13.99 23.05 15.16
CA LEU A 294 12.86 22.13 15.32
C LEU A 294 11.95 22.55 16.47
N ASN A 295 12.53 23.00 17.60
CA ASN A 295 11.77 23.58 18.71
C ASN A 295 11.07 24.91 18.33
N LEU A 296 11.75 25.80 17.61
CA LEU A 296 11.16 27.03 17.07
C LEU A 296 9.91 26.72 16.21
N TYR A 297 9.97 25.68 15.39
CA TYR A 297 8.86 25.22 14.56
C TYR A 297 7.83 24.34 15.30
N LYS A 298 7.90 24.28 16.65
CA LYS A 298 6.93 23.60 17.52
C LYS A 298 6.92 22.07 17.44
N LEU A 299 8.01 21.45 16.97
CA LEU A 299 8.13 20.00 16.99
C LEU A 299 8.51 19.42 18.36
N GLY A 300 8.90 20.27 19.32
CA GLY A 300 9.29 19.88 20.67
C GLY A 300 10.78 20.12 20.95
N GLU A 301 11.20 19.80 22.16
CA GLU A 301 12.58 20.08 22.65
C GLU A 301 13.55 18.94 22.27
N GLY A 302 13.05 17.81 21.76
CA GLY A 302 13.86 16.65 21.49
C GLY A 302 14.14 15.79 22.74
N PRO A 303 15.02 14.80 22.65
CA PRO A 303 15.81 14.38 21.48
C PRO A 303 15.00 13.64 20.40
N LEU A 304 13.77 13.18 20.67
CA LEU A 304 12.86 12.59 19.71
C LEU A 304 11.83 13.63 19.25
N TYR A 305 11.57 13.64 17.95
CA TYR A 305 10.58 14.46 17.28
C TYR A 305 9.56 13.58 16.58
N SER A 306 8.27 13.96 16.63
CA SER A 306 7.17 13.20 16.04
C SER A 306 6.74 13.81 14.71
N PHE A 307 6.57 12.95 13.72
CA PHE A 307 5.95 13.25 12.43
C PHE A 307 4.82 12.25 12.22
N TYR A 308 3.70 12.69 11.66
CA TYR A 308 2.57 11.80 11.46
C TYR A 308 1.75 12.19 10.23
N THR A 309 1.07 11.19 9.67
CA THR A 309 0.08 11.36 8.62
C THR A 309 -1.25 10.79 9.14
N PRO A 310 -2.32 11.62 9.26
CA PRO A 310 -3.57 11.22 9.89
C PRO A 310 -4.47 10.36 8.99
N TYR A 311 -4.08 10.16 7.74
CA TYR A 311 -4.87 9.42 6.75
C TYR A 311 -4.04 8.37 6.04
N HIS A 312 -4.71 7.29 5.64
CA HIS A 312 -4.32 6.39 4.57
C HIS A 312 -5.60 6.13 3.76
N LEU A 313 -5.60 6.52 2.50
CA LEU A 313 -6.82 6.58 1.68
C LEU A 313 -6.93 5.41 0.70
N CYS A 314 -6.11 4.37 0.88
CA CYS A 314 -6.17 3.12 0.13
C CYS A 314 -6.31 3.34 -1.39
N HIS A 315 -7.39 2.86 -1.99
CA HIS A 315 -7.61 2.89 -3.43
C HIS A 315 -7.59 4.28 -4.08
N PHE A 316 -7.71 5.36 -3.30
CA PHE A 316 -7.57 6.72 -3.84
C PHE A 316 -6.12 7.08 -4.18
N GLU A 317 -5.15 6.48 -3.50
CA GLU A 317 -3.72 6.80 -3.65
C GLU A 317 -2.97 5.79 -4.53
N VAL A 318 -3.53 4.60 -4.78
CA VAL A 318 -2.91 3.53 -5.59
C VAL A 318 -2.53 3.99 -7.00
N PRO A 319 -3.35 4.77 -7.72
CA PRO A 319 -2.96 5.32 -9.01
C PRO A 319 -1.84 6.32 -8.91
#